data_90d3bfd17872a75e57b05b3b44c2cad7
#
_entry.id   90d3bfd17872a75e57b05b3b44c2cad7
#
_cell.length_a   1.000
_cell.length_b   1.000
_cell.length_c   1.000
_cell.angle_alpha   90.00
_cell.angle_beta   90.00
_cell.angle_gamma   90.00
#
_symmetry.space_group_name_H-M   'P 1'
#
loop_
_entity.id
_entity.type
_entity.pdbx_description
1 polymer ?
#
loop_
_entity_poly.entity_id
_entity_poly.type
_entity_poly.pdbx_seq_one_letter_code
_entity_poly.pdbx_strand_id
1 'polypeptide(L)'
;MTNIALLNSTNFPKIDQIISEIIKLGDYHFFKRIRGYYLVGSYAVGEAVATSDIDIVIVFKDKQTPEEKQRFTSYKQECQQQCPFALDLIPVDEAQLLSVGGVKFQTASLLMYGEDIRDSVPLKAVAGHIRDSMFGQYRLFAQLRGNPPQLTFPLGYPDPVGEFYGYDRRLMHLRDGASQKGIKDLVINVLSPADALILHKTGKYIGTGSWKRNCATQYRIWINDQWTELVEQIYEYCCRRWAYLIPKATGDRQLLHHLCKQALGFENHFLECYRSYLLEKLPQSQPFEQLQYVKQLGQLIYPGDRKLVTVLQELAQNGNPELQQAAVQTLELWQKSE
;
A
#
# COMPACT_ATOMS: atom_id res chain seq x y z
N MET A 1 -20.48 22.48 -25.08
CA MET A 1 -19.97 21.75 -23.89
C MET A 1 -19.11 22.71 -23.10
N THR A 2 -19.47 23.03 -21.87
CA THR A 2 -18.74 23.96 -21.00
C THR A 2 -17.35 23.40 -20.70
N ASN A 3 -16.34 24.22 -20.94
CA ASN A 3 -14.96 23.84 -20.59
C ASN A 3 -14.85 23.81 -19.06
N ILE A 4 -14.51 22.65 -18.46
CA ILE A 4 -14.30 22.54 -17.01
C ILE A 4 -12.94 23.16 -16.68
N ALA A 5 -12.92 24.21 -15.86
CA ALA A 5 -11.70 24.77 -15.33
C ALA A 5 -11.26 23.93 -14.10
N LEU A 6 -10.11 23.30 -14.18
CA LEU A 6 -9.52 22.61 -13.04
C LEU A 6 -9.05 23.62 -11.99
N LEU A 7 -9.21 23.29 -10.70
CA LEU A 7 -8.76 24.11 -9.58
C LEU A 7 -7.24 24.06 -9.40
N ASN A 8 -6.61 22.96 -9.83
CA ASN A 8 -5.17 22.75 -9.77
C ASN A 8 -4.68 22.08 -11.05
N SER A 9 -3.37 22.14 -11.29
CA SER A 9 -2.70 21.52 -12.44
C SER A 9 -1.70 20.46 -11.97
N THR A 10 -1.59 19.38 -12.74
CA THR A 10 -0.53 18.37 -12.56
C THR A 10 0.81 18.81 -13.10
N ASN A 11 0.90 19.95 -13.78
CA ASN A 11 2.01 20.41 -14.63
C ASN A 11 2.24 19.50 -15.88
N PHE A 12 1.29 18.66 -16.22
CA PHE A 12 1.26 17.85 -17.43
C PHE A 12 -0.04 18.15 -18.21
N PRO A 13 -0.03 19.05 -19.21
CA PRO A 13 -1.24 19.51 -19.89
C PRO A 13 -2.13 18.39 -20.45
N LYS A 14 -1.51 17.31 -20.96
CA LYS A 14 -2.25 16.16 -21.46
C LYS A 14 -3.00 15.41 -20.34
N ILE A 15 -2.43 15.32 -19.14
CA ILE A 15 -3.07 14.71 -17.98
C ILE A 15 -4.20 15.61 -17.49
N ASP A 16 -3.99 16.91 -17.42
CA ASP A 16 -5.02 17.88 -17.02
C ASP A 16 -6.23 17.83 -17.98
N GLN A 17 -5.99 17.70 -19.29
CA GLN A 17 -7.05 17.49 -20.27
C GLN A 17 -7.84 16.21 -20.02
N ILE A 18 -7.16 15.07 -19.79
CA ILE A 18 -7.80 13.78 -19.49
C ILE A 18 -8.64 13.88 -18.21
N ILE A 19 -8.11 14.51 -17.16
CA ILE A 19 -8.85 14.71 -15.91
C ILE A 19 -10.12 15.55 -16.16
N SER A 20 -10.02 16.61 -16.98
CA SER A 20 -11.19 17.43 -17.34
C SER A 20 -12.26 16.62 -18.08
N GLU A 21 -11.87 15.69 -18.95
CA GLU A 21 -12.80 14.82 -19.67
C GLU A 21 -13.45 13.80 -18.73
N ILE A 22 -12.68 13.20 -17.79
CA ILE A 22 -13.18 12.32 -16.73
C ILE A 22 -14.23 13.04 -15.89
N ILE A 23 -13.98 14.29 -15.49
CA ILE A 23 -14.91 15.09 -14.68
C ILE A 23 -16.20 15.38 -15.47
N LYS A 24 -16.11 15.77 -16.74
CA LYS A 24 -17.29 16.01 -17.59
C LYS A 24 -18.17 14.77 -17.70
N LEU A 25 -17.55 13.64 -17.93
CA LEU A 25 -18.25 12.36 -18.05
C LEU A 25 -18.87 11.96 -16.69
N GLY A 26 -18.17 12.20 -15.59
CA GLY A 26 -18.69 11.97 -14.24
C GLY A 26 -19.88 12.86 -13.89
N ASP A 27 -19.84 14.13 -14.26
CA ASP A 27 -20.99 15.05 -14.08
C ASP A 27 -22.19 14.63 -14.94
N TYR A 28 -22.00 14.05 -16.12
CA TYR A 28 -23.06 13.49 -16.93
C TYR A 28 -23.71 12.26 -16.27
N HIS A 29 -22.89 11.31 -15.78
CA HIS A 29 -23.39 10.09 -15.14
C HIS A 29 -23.96 10.29 -13.74
N PHE A 30 -23.45 11.29 -12.97
CA PHE A 30 -23.72 11.48 -11.55
C PHE A 30 -24.06 12.94 -11.22
N PHE A 31 -24.93 13.56 -12.01
CA PHE A 31 -25.30 14.96 -11.87
C PHE A 31 -25.60 15.33 -10.41
N LYS A 32 -24.86 16.33 -9.88
CA LYS A 32 -24.94 16.84 -8.50
C LYS A 32 -24.66 15.83 -7.37
N ARG A 33 -24.26 14.60 -7.70
CA ARG A 33 -23.97 13.56 -6.69
C ARG A 33 -22.52 13.59 -6.20
N ILE A 34 -21.61 14.15 -6.97
CA ILE A 34 -20.20 14.19 -6.62
C ILE A 34 -19.88 15.44 -5.82
N ARG A 35 -19.13 15.29 -4.73
CA ARG A 35 -18.62 16.36 -3.89
C ARG A 35 -17.35 16.95 -4.49
N GLY A 36 -16.42 16.08 -4.87
CA GLY A 36 -15.14 16.49 -5.46
C GLY A 36 -14.37 15.36 -6.08
N TYR A 37 -13.44 15.74 -6.95
CA TYR A 37 -12.47 14.88 -7.62
C TYR A 37 -11.09 15.21 -7.11
N TYR A 38 -10.43 14.22 -6.52
CA TYR A 38 -9.11 14.38 -5.93
C TYR A 38 -8.11 13.47 -6.63
N LEU A 39 -7.12 14.09 -7.28
CA LEU A 39 -5.97 13.36 -7.79
C LEU A 39 -5.14 12.87 -6.61
N VAL A 40 -4.71 11.62 -6.65
CA VAL A 40 -3.81 11.01 -5.68
C VAL A 40 -2.63 10.35 -6.38
N GLY A 41 -1.71 9.72 -5.63
CA GLY A 41 -0.58 9.04 -6.25
C GLY A 41 0.49 9.98 -6.80
N SER A 42 1.26 9.49 -7.77
CA SER A 42 2.49 10.15 -8.23
C SER A 42 2.27 11.50 -8.91
N TYR A 43 1.18 11.65 -9.65
CA TYR A 43 0.84 12.94 -10.29
C TYR A 43 0.46 14.01 -9.26
N ALA A 44 -0.23 13.64 -8.19
CA ALA A 44 -0.62 14.59 -7.15
C ALA A 44 0.59 15.15 -6.37
N VAL A 45 1.66 14.36 -6.24
CA VAL A 45 2.85 14.71 -5.45
C VAL A 45 4.07 15.11 -6.31
N GLY A 46 3.88 15.26 -7.63
CA GLY A 46 4.93 15.68 -8.56
C GLY A 46 6.04 14.65 -8.78
N GLU A 47 5.75 13.36 -8.63
CA GLU A 47 6.71 12.26 -8.85
C GLU A 47 6.29 11.29 -9.96
N ALA A 48 5.47 11.75 -10.89
CA ALA A 48 5.03 10.94 -12.00
C ALA A 48 6.19 10.61 -12.96
N VAL A 49 6.27 9.33 -13.31
CA VAL A 49 7.24 8.77 -14.28
C VAL A 49 6.51 8.17 -15.49
N ALA A 50 7.26 7.63 -16.46
CA ALA A 50 6.70 7.11 -17.70
C ALA A 50 5.66 5.99 -17.52
N THR A 51 5.72 5.26 -16.41
CA THR A 51 4.81 4.14 -16.06
C THR A 51 3.76 4.52 -15.03
N SER A 52 3.63 5.81 -14.69
CA SER A 52 2.65 6.25 -13.70
C SER A 52 1.24 6.13 -14.23
N ASP A 53 0.39 5.55 -13.40
CA ASP A 53 -1.06 5.52 -13.49
C ASP A 53 -1.68 6.86 -13.04
N ILE A 54 -2.91 7.13 -13.47
CA ILE A 54 -3.71 8.27 -13.00
C ILE A 54 -4.69 7.75 -11.97
N ASP A 55 -4.50 8.14 -10.72
CA ASP A 55 -5.34 7.73 -9.59
C ASP A 55 -6.25 8.89 -9.18
N ILE A 56 -7.58 8.72 -9.25
CA ILE A 56 -8.55 9.75 -8.88
C ILE A 56 -9.52 9.19 -7.84
N VAL A 57 -9.57 9.81 -6.67
CA VAL A 57 -10.61 9.58 -5.67
C VAL A 57 -11.81 10.47 -6.02
N ILE A 58 -12.97 9.86 -6.19
CA ILE A 58 -14.23 10.52 -6.50
C ILE A 58 -15.12 10.42 -5.27
N VAL A 59 -15.32 11.56 -4.59
CA VAL A 59 -16.11 11.63 -3.37
C VAL A 59 -17.58 11.89 -3.69
N PHE A 60 -18.43 10.94 -3.33
CA PHE A 60 -19.87 11.06 -3.43
C PHE A 60 -20.45 11.73 -2.17
N LYS A 61 -21.42 12.64 -2.33
CA LYS A 61 -22.08 13.38 -1.23
C LYS A 61 -22.79 12.46 -0.25
N ASP A 62 -23.38 11.37 -0.77
CA ASP A 62 -24.12 10.39 -0.01
C ASP A 62 -23.72 8.99 -0.42
N LYS A 63 -24.13 7.99 0.36
CA LYS A 63 -23.89 6.57 0.05
C LYS A 63 -24.43 6.22 -1.34
N GLN A 64 -23.60 5.58 -2.14
CA GLN A 64 -23.99 5.10 -3.45
C GLN A 64 -25.06 4.01 -3.37
N THR A 65 -26.10 4.13 -4.21
CA THR A 65 -27.09 3.06 -4.39
C THR A 65 -26.49 1.90 -5.20
N PRO A 66 -27.12 0.70 -5.20
CA PRO A 66 -26.67 -0.41 -6.06
C PRO A 66 -26.62 -0.04 -7.55
N GLU A 67 -27.61 0.73 -8.03
CA GLU A 67 -27.68 1.20 -9.42
C GLU A 67 -26.54 2.19 -9.73
N GLU A 68 -26.21 3.07 -8.79
CA GLU A 68 -25.06 3.99 -8.93
C GLU A 68 -23.73 3.24 -8.97
N LYS A 69 -23.57 2.18 -8.20
CA LYS A 69 -22.37 1.32 -8.23
C LYS A 69 -22.22 0.63 -9.58
N GLN A 70 -23.32 0.12 -10.13
CA GLN A 70 -23.31 -0.47 -11.49
C GLN A 70 -22.98 0.59 -12.55
N ARG A 71 -23.60 1.77 -12.47
CA ARG A 71 -23.31 2.91 -13.36
C ARG A 71 -21.86 3.37 -13.24
N PHE A 72 -21.28 3.33 -12.03
CA PHE A 72 -19.88 3.66 -11.81
C PHE A 72 -18.94 2.69 -12.53
N THR A 73 -19.28 1.41 -12.57
CA THR A 73 -18.51 0.41 -13.34
C THR A 73 -18.49 0.74 -14.83
N SER A 74 -19.64 1.10 -15.40
CA SER A 74 -19.74 1.53 -16.82
C SER A 74 -18.98 2.83 -17.08
N TYR A 75 -19.10 3.81 -16.19
CA TYR A 75 -18.34 5.06 -16.25
C TYR A 75 -16.82 4.82 -16.21
N LYS A 76 -16.34 3.96 -15.32
CA LYS A 76 -14.90 3.61 -15.23
C LYS A 76 -14.41 2.97 -16.52
N GLN A 77 -15.21 2.07 -17.13
CA GLN A 77 -14.86 1.44 -18.40
C GLN A 77 -14.81 2.46 -19.55
N GLU A 78 -15.78 3.37 -19.62
CA GLU A 78 -15.83 4.42 -20.63
C GLU A 78 -14.64 5.39 -20.51
N CYS A 79 -14.29 5.81 -19.29
CA CYS A 79 -13.11 6.63 -19.04
C CYS A 79 -11.82 5.90 -19.46
N GLN A 80 -11.68 4.61 -19.14
CA GLN A 80 -10.49 3.84 -19.51
C GLN A 80 -10.35 3.66 -21.03
N GLN A 81 -11.47 3.50 -21.77
CA GLN A 81 -11.42 3.40 -23.23
C GLN A 81 -10.92 4.68 -23.91
N GLN A 82 -11.17 5.84 -23.28
CA GLN A 82 -10.74 7.15 -23.79
C GLN A 82 -9.37 7.57 -23.27
N CYS A 83 -8.83 6.87 -22.24
CA CYS A 83 -7.57 7.19 -21.59
C CYS A 83 -6.45 6.26 -22.08
N PRO A 84 -5.36 6.81 -22.67
CA PRO A 84 -4.21 6.00 -23.10
C PRO A 84 -3.30 5.58 -21.93
N PHE A 85 -3.61 6.02 -20.69
CA PHE A 85 -2.87 5.69 -19.48
C PHE A 85 -3.66 4.69 -18.64
N ALA A 86 -2.97 3.94 -17.80
CA ALA A 86 -3.63 3.20 -16.74
C ALA A 86 -4.37 4.19 -15.81
N LEU A 87 -5.65 3.91 -15.58
CA LEU A 87 -6.55 4.79 -14.83
C LEU A 87 -7.18 4.03 -13.66
N ASP A 88 -7.03 4.55 -12.46
CA ASP A 88 -7.75 4.04 -11.30
C ASP A 88 -8.72 5.10 -10.75
N LEU A 89 -10.02 4.85 -10.92
CA LEU A 89 -11.10 5.67 -10.37
C LEU A 89 -11.62 4.99 -9.11
N ILE A 90 -11.51 5.67 -7.97
CA ILE A 90 -11.81 5.15 -6.64
C ILE A 90 -13.03 5.89 -6.09
N PRO A 91 -14.24 5.29 -6.11
CA PRO A 91 -15.41 5.91 -5.52
C PRO A 91 -15.36 5.78 -4.00
N VAL A 92 -15.67 6.87 -3.30
CA VAL A 92 -15.75 6.91 -1.84
C VAL A 92 -16.96 7.72 -1.43
N ASP A 93 -17.77 7.24 -0.48
CA ASP A 93 -18.85 8.01 0.11
C ASP A 93 -18.28 8.99 1.14
N GLU A 94 -18.70 10.25 1.12
CA GLU A 94 -18.21 11.29 2.04
C GLU A 94 -18.36 10.88 3.51
N ALA A 95 -19.50 10.31 3.89
CA ALA A 95 -19.75 9.85 5.25
C ALA A 95 -18.75 8.75 5.68
N GLN A 96 -18.39 7.83 4.77
CA GLN A 96 -17.38 6.82 5.03
C GLN A 96 -16.00 7.45 5.23
N LEU A 97 -15.62 8.40 4.36
CA LEU A 97 -14.33 9.09 4.46
C LEU A 97 -14.21 9.88 5.76
N LEU A 98 -15.28 10.58 6.17
CA LEU A 98 -15.34 11.32 7.43
C LEU A 98 -15.33 10.41 8.67
N SER A 99 -15.83 9.18 8.58
CA SER A 99 -15.86 8.24 9.71
C SER A 99 -14.54 7.46 9.88
N VAL A 100 -13.93 7.04 8.77
CA VAL A 100 -12.72 6.20 8.78
C VAL A 100 -11.44 7.02 8.80
N GLY A 101 -11.50 8.23 8.25
CA GLY A 101 -10.34 9.08 8.04
C GLY A 101 -9.48 8.64 6.85
N GLY A 102 -8.48 9.43 6.53
CA GLY A 102 -7.61 9.13 5.40
C GLY A 102 -6.34 9.98 5.38
N VAL A 103 -5.25 9.46 5.97
CA VAL A 103 -3.98 10.22 6.04
C VAL A 103 -3.49 10.60 4.65
N LYS A 104 -3.38 9.64 3.72
CA LYS A 104 -2.92 9.91 2.35
C LYS A 104 -3.86 10.84 1.59
N PHE A 105 -5.17 10.70 1.81
CA PHE A 105 -6.15 11.60 1.22
C PHE A 105 -5.93 13.04 1.69
N GLN A 106 -5.77 13.24 2.99
CA GLN A 106 -5.58 14.58 3.56
C GLN A 106 -4.22 15.19 3.18
N THR A 107 -3.12 14.40 3.20
CA THR A 107 -1.75 14.93 3.12
C THR A 107 -1.11 14.86 1.73
N ALA A 108 -1.64 14.04 0.83
CA ALA A 108 -1.02 13.72 -0.47
C ALA A 108 -2.03 13.69 -1.64
N SER A 109 -3.21 14.33 -1.50
CA SER A 109 -4.15 14.51 -2.60
C SER A 109 -4.15 15.95 -3.11
N LEU A 110 -4.59 16.12 -4.36
CA LEU A 110 -4.75 17.41 -5.02
C LEU A 110 -6.20 17.53 -5.51
N LEU A 111 -6.95 18.49 -4.98
CA LEU A 111 -8.32 18.73 -5.43
C LEU A 111 -8.30 19.24 -6.86
N MET A 112 -8.90 18.51 -7.79
CA MET A 112 -8.97 18.90 -9.19
C MET A 112 -10.26 19.66 -9.51
N TYR A 113 -11.39 19.29 -8.87
CA TYR A 113 -12.68 19.93 -9.10
C TYR A 113 -13.66 19.65 -7.95
N GLY A 114 -14.57 20.57 -7.66
CA GLY A 114 -15.59 20.46 -6.62
C GLY A 114 -15.24 21.17 -5.32
N GLU A 115 -15.76 20.68 -4.21
CA GLU A 115 -15.57 21.26 -2.88
C GLU A 115 -14.47 20.53 -2.12
N ASP A 116 -13.60 21.28 -1.43
CA ASP A 116 -12.53 20.70 -0.61
C ASP A 116 -13.03 20.28 0.76
N ILE A 117 -12.94 18.99 1.06
CA ILE A 117 -13.33 18.44 2.35
C ILE A 117 -12.16 17.89 3.17
N ARG A 118 -10.90 18.07 2.69
CA ARG A 118 -9.72 17.47 3.33
C ARG A 118 -9.57 17.86 4.80
N ASP A 119 -9.85 19.13 5.12
CA ASP A 119 -9.78 19.62 6.51
C ASP A 119 -10.85 19.01 7.45
N SER A 120 -11.93 18.49 6.87
CA SER A 120 -13.00 17.82 7.61
C SER A 120 -12.75 16.32 7.81
N VAL A 121 -11.81 15.73 7.07
CA VAL A 121 -11.49 14.30 7.17
C VAL A 121 -10.58 14.07 8.37
N PRO A 122 -10.99 13.27 9.36
CA PRO A 122 -10.17 13.04 10.53
C PRO A 122 -8.89 12.26 10.18
N LEU A 123 -7.80 12.60 10.85
CA LEU A 123 -6.62 11.73 10.85
C LEU A 123 -6.94 10.50 11.72
N LYS A 124 -6.64 9.32 11.19
CA LYS A 124 -6.75 8.09 11.96
C LYS A 124 -5.84 8.16 13.18
N ALA A 125 -6.28 7.61 14.32
CA ALA A 125 -5.43 7.52 15.50
C ALA A 125 -4.10 6.80 15.14
N VAL A 126 -2.98 7.40 15.50
CA VAL A 126 -1.64 6.92 15.10
C VAL A 126 -1.41 5.46 15.49
N ALA A 127 -1.85 5.05 16.70
CA ALA A 127 -1.71 3.66 17.15
C ALA A 127 -2.43 2.66 16.22
N GLY A 128 -3.66 2.95 15.82
CA GLY A 128 -4.40 2.12 14.85
C GLY A 128 -3.75 2.11 13.47
N HIS A 129 -3.16 3.24 13.06
CA HIS A 129 -2.45 3.29 11.78
C HIS A 129 -1.15 2.50 11.81
N ILE A 130 -0.39 2.54 12.91
CA ILE A 130 0.81 1.69 13.12
C ILE A 130 0.43 0.22 12.99
N ARG A 131 -0.60 -0.22 13.72
CA ARG A 131 -1.07 -1.61 13.66
C ARG A 131 -1.40 -2.04 12.24
N ASP A 132 -2.21 -1.24 11.54
CA ASP A 132 -2.63 -1.57 10.18
C ASP A 132 -1.47 -1.55 9.19
N SER A 133 -0.50 -0.65 9.37
CA SER A 133 0.71 -0.57 8.55
C SER A 133 1.62 -1.77 8.79
N MET A 134 1.87 -2.12 10.05
CA MET A 134 2.69 -3.29 10.40
C MET A 134 2.07 -4.59 9.85
N PHE A 135 0.76 -4.76 10.00
CA PHE A 135 0.07 -5.93 9.46
C PHE A 135 -0.05 -5.92 7.93
N GLY A 136 -0.23 -4.77 7.33
CA GLY A 136 -0.41 -4.65 5.87
C GLY A 136 0.72 -5.29 5.06
N GLN A 137 1.94 -5.33 5.61
CA GLN A 137 3.11 -5.87 4.93
C GLN A 137 3.04 -7.39 4.72
N TYR A 138 2.46 -8.12 5.66
CA TYR A 138 2.20 -9.54 5.50
C TYR A 138 1.45 -9.85 4.20
N ARG A 139 0.39 -9.07 3.91
CA ARG A 139 -0.41 -9.25 2.70
C ARG A 139 0.39 -9.03 1.42
N LEU A 140 1.30 -8.07 1.42
CA LEU A 140 2.19 -7.81 0.29
C LEU A 140 3.14 -8.98 0.07
N PHE A 141 3.75 -9.52 1.14
CA PHE A 141 4.63 -10.67 1.07
C PHE A 141 3.90 -11.93 0.60
N ALA A 142 2.67 -12.15 1.08
CA ALA A 142 1.82 -13.25 0.65
C ALA A 142 1.43 -13.13 -0.83
N GLN A 143 0.98 -11.94 -1.25
CA GLN A 143 0.60 -11.68 -2.64
C GLN A 143 1.75 -11.96 -3.61
N LEU A 144 2.95 -11.53 -3.26
CA LEU A 144 4.14 -11.76 -4.09
C LEU A 144 4.47 -13.25 -4.22
N ARG A 145 4.08 -14.08 -3.24
CA ARG A 145 4.28 -15.54 -3.21
C ARG A 145 3.05 -16.34 -3.64
N GLY A 146 2.09 -15.71 -4.31
CA GLY A 146 0.90 -16.39 -4.86
C GLY A 146 -0.22 -16.60 -3.83
N ASN A 147 -0.25 -15.81 -2.75
CA ASN A 147 -1.25 -15.88 -1.66
C ASN A 147 -1.36 -17.28 -1.02
N PRO A 148 -0.29 -17.87 -0.52
CA PRO A 148 -0.40 -19.12 0.20
C PRO A 148 -1.29 -18.93 1.43
N PRO A 149 -1.96 -19.97 1.93
CA PRO A 149 -2.81 -19.88 3.12
C PRO A 149 -2.01 -19.47 4.35
N GLN A 150 -0.72 -19.74 4.36
CA GLN A 150 0.21 -19.38 5.42
C GLN A 150 1.58 -19.01 4.85
N LEU A 151 2.24 -18.03 5.49
CA LEU A 151 3.66 -17.74 5.28
C LEU A 151 4.47 -18.30 6.45
N THR A 152 5.64 -18.83 6.16
CA THR A 152 6.57 -19.34 7.19
C THR A 152 7.81 -18.47 7.23
N PHE A 153 8.17 -17.97 8.40
CA PHE A 153 9.42 -17.27 8.63
C PHE A 153 10.56 -18.29 8.87
N PRO A 154 11.78 -18.06 8.30
CA PRO A 154 12.10 -17.01 7.36
C PRO A 154 11.51 -17.24 5.97
N LEU A 155 11.18 -16.16 5.28
CA LEU A 155 10.68 -16.21 3.91
C LEU A 155 11.76 -16.68 2.93
N GLY A 156 11.35 -17.48 1.96
CA GLY A 156 12.14 -17.71 0.75
C GLY A 156 11.82 -16.70 -0.36
N TYR A 157 12.62 -16.74 -1.44
CA TYR A 157 12.33 -15.92 -2.63
C TYR A 157 10.95 -16.25 -3.22
N PRO A 158 10.24 -15.25 -3.78
CA PRO A 158 8.97 -15.49 -4.48
C PRO A 158 9.11 -16.46 -5.66
N ASP A 159 10.25 -16.45 -6.35
CA ASP A 159 10.62 -17.35 -7.44
C ASP A 159 12.14 -17.57 -7.44
N PRO A 160 12.63 -18.63 -6.78
CA PRO A 160 14.07 -18.86 -6.64
C PRO A 160 14.83 -19.05 -7.95
N VAL A 161 14.15 -19.46 -9.04
CA VAL A 161 14.75 -19.71 -10.35
C VAL A 161 14.59 -18.54 -11.32
N GLY A 162 13.75 -17.55 -10.99
CA GLY A 162 13.55 -16.35 -11.78
C GLY A 162 14.77 -15.44 -11.77
N GLU A 163 15.07 -14.74 -12.87
CA GLU A 163 16.22 -13.84 -12.98
C GLU A 163 16.29 -12.81 -11.86
N PHE A 164 15.11 -12.25 -11.46
CA PHE A 164 14.99 -11.28 -10.39
C PHE A 164 14.20 -11.84 -9.21
N TYR A 165 14.32 -13.15 -8.99
CA TYR A 165 13.72 -13.87 -7.86
C TYR A 165 12.21 -13.67 -7.69
N GLY A 166 11.49 -13.30 -8.78
CA GLY A 166 10.05 -13.07 -8.79
C GLY A 166 9.60 -11.68 -8.37
N TYR A 167 10.52 -10.73 -8.17
CA TYR A 167 10.18 -9.32 -7.91
C TYR A 167 9.81 -8.53 -9.18
N ASP A 168 9.85 -9.15 -10.36
CA ASP A 168 9.63 -8.58 -11.68
C ASP A 168 8.33 -9.08 -12.35
N ARG A 169 7.36 -9.57 -11.58
CA ARG A 169 6.15 -10.22 -12.13
C ARG A 169 5.10 -9.23 -12.62
N ARG A 170 5.07 -8.03 -12.08
CA ARG A 170 4.04 -7.05 -12.40
C ARG A 170 4.22 -6.48 -13.80
N LEU A 171 3.12 -6.44 -14.57
CA LEU A 171 3.09 -5.72 -15.83
C LEU A 171 2.95 -4.22 -15.56
N MET A 172 3.80 -3.45 -16.22
CA MET A 172 3.76 -1.99 -16.23
C MET A 172 3.23 -1.52 -17.58
N HIS A 173 2.28 -0.61 -17.56
CA HIS A 173 1.72 0.00 -18.76
C HIS A 173 2.48 1.26 -19.11
N LEU A 174 2.88 1.39 -20.36
CA LEU A 174 3.58 2.55 -20.88
C LEU A 174 2.60 3.51 -21.54
N ARG A 175 3.02 4.76 -21.69
CA ARG A 175 2.20 5.84 -22.33
C ARG A 175 1.88 5.59 -23.80
N ASP A 176 2.60 4.72 -24.48
CA ASP A 176 2.36 4.29 -25.86
C ASP A 176 1.40 3.09 -25.96
N GLY A 177 0.84 2.63 -24.83
CA GLY A 177 -0.06 1.48 -24.75
C GLY A 177 0.66 0.14 -24.65
N ALA A 178 1.98 0.09 -24.76
CA ALA A 178 2.73 -1.15 -24.56
C ALA A 178 2.72 -1.58 -23.08
N SER A 179 2.89 -2.88 -22.86
CA SER A 179 3.03 -3.44 -21.52
C SER A 179 4.31 -4.26 -21.44
N GLN A 180 5.06 -4.10 -20.36
CA GLN A 180 6.24 -4.90 -20.11
C GLN A 180 6.39 -5.22 -18.63
N LYS A 181 7.14 -6.27 -18.32
CA LYS A 181 7.46 -6.61 -16.93
C LYS A 181 8.21 -5.47 -16.25
N GLY A 182 7.91 -5.25 -14.99
CA GLY A 182 8.54 -4.22 -14.17
C GLY A 182 8.72 -4.63 -12.74
N ILE A 183 9.37 -3.77 -11.99
CA ILE A 183 9.88 -4.01 -10.64
C ILE A 183 9.09 -3.25 -9.55
N LYS A 184 7.82 -2.91 -9.83
CA LYS A 184 6.96 -2.21 -8.85
C LYS A 184 6.77 -3.04 -7.58
N ASP A 185 6.79 -4.38 -7.69
CA ASP A 185 6.69 -5.29 -6.55
C ASP A 185 7.91 -5.23 -5.66
N LEU A 186 9.14 -5.18 -6.21
CA LEU A 186 10.36 -4.94 -5.45
C LEU A 186 10.26 -3.65 -4.63
N VAL A 187 9.86 -2.56 -5.30
CA VAL A 187 9.73 -1.24 -4.66
C VAL A 187 8.74 -1.27 -3.49
N ILE A 188 7.56 -1.86 -3.70
CA ILE A 188 6.53 -1.92 -2.67
C ILE A 188 6.97 -2.79 -1.49
N ASN A 189 7.60 -3.94 -1.76
CA ASN A 189 8.04 -4.89 -0.71
C ASN A 189 9.28 -4.41 0.07
N VAL A 190 9.93 -3.33 -0.34
CA VAL A 190 10.98 -2.66 0.46
C VAL A 190 10.48 -1.36 1.08
N LEU A 191 9.93 -0.42 0.30
CA LEU A 191 9.57 0.88 0.84
C LEU A 191 8.35 0.87 1.77
N SER A 192 7.37 -0.01 1.54
CA SER A 192 6.20 -0.06 2.41
C SER A 192 6.50 -0.62 3.81
N PRO A 193 7.27 -1.73 3.96
CA PRO A 193 7.77 -2.15 5.27
C PRO A 193 8.67 -1.11 5.94
N ALA A 194 9.54 -0.43 5.20
CA ALA A 194 10.39 0.65 5.72
C ALA A 194 9.54 1.80 6.30
N ASP A 195 8.48 2.22 5.60
CA ASP A 195 7.53 3.23 6.06
C ASP A 195 6.82 2.79 7.36
N ALA A 196 6.41 1.52 7.45
CA ALA A 196 5.80 0.95 8.65
C ALA A 196 6.76 0.94 9.85
N LEU A 197 8.04 0.62 9.64
CA LEU A 197 9.07 0.67 10.69
C LEU A 197 9.31 2.11 11.18
N ILE A 198 9.39 3.09 10.28
CA ILE A 198 9.54 4.50 10.67
C ILE A 198 8.32 4.96 11.47
N LEU A 199 7.11 4.64 10.99
CA LEU A 199 5.88 4.99 11.68
C LEU A 199 5.82 4.37 13.09
N HIS A 200 6.20 3.09 13.21
CA HIS A 200 6.28 2.39 14.50
C HIS A 200 7.31 3.04 15.43
N LYS A 201 8.50 3.34 14.93
CA LYS A 201 9.60 3.95 15.69
C LYS A 201 9.29 5.35 16.17
N THR A 202 8.66 6.17 15.33
CA THR A 202 8.44 7.59 15.62
C THR A 202 7.10 7.87 16.28
N GLY A 203 6.11 7.01 16.10
CA GLY A 203 4.73 7.27 16.49
C GLY A 203 4.10 8.47 15.74
N LYS A 204 4.62 8.84 14.57
CA LYS A 204 4.21 10.03 13.82
C LYS A 204 4.05 9.71 12.35
N TYR A 205 3.10 10.38 11.70
CA TYR A 205 2.98 10.35 10.25
C TYR A 205 4.19 10.99 9.57
N ILE A 206 4.66 10.36 8.49
CA ILE A 206 5.82 10.82 7.74
C ILE A 206 5.39 11.91 6.77
N GLY A 207 5.27 13.15 7.21
CA GLY A 207 5.15 14.34 6.38
C GLY A 207 4.07 14.31 5.29
N THR A 208 4.01 15.38 4.51
CA THR A 208 3.13 15.54 3.34
C THR A 208 3.87 15.20 2.04
N GLY A 209 3.13 14.94 0.96
CA GLY A 209 3.67 14.70 -0.38
C GLY A 209 4.06 13.24 -0.62
N SER A 210 5.17 13.01 -1.32
CA SER A 210 5.58 11.66 -1.71
C SER A 210 6.02 10.81 -0.54
N TRP A 211 5.21 9.80 -0.21
CA TRP A 211 5.56 8.86 0.84
C TRP A 211 6.84 8.04 0.53
N LYS A 212 7.12 7.73 -0.73
CA LYS A 212 8.33 6.98 -1.12
C LYS A 212 9.60 7.78 -0.90
N ARG A 213 9.60 9.06 -1.31
CA ARG A 213 10.71 9.99 -1.04
C ARG A 213 10.91 10.18 0.44
N ASN A 214 9.81 10.46 1.14
CA ASN A 214 9.83 10.66 2.59
C ASN A 214 10.35 9.41 3.30
N CYS A 215 9.89 8.21 2.90
CA CYS A 215 10.38 6.95 3.43
C CYS A 215 11.89 6.82 3.28
N ALA A 216 12.44 6.99 2.06
CA ALA A 216 13.88 6.87 1.82
C ALA A 216 14.69 7.86 2.67
N THR A 217 14.25 9.12 2.76
CA THR A 217 14.94 10.16 3.55
C THR A 217 14.82 9.90 5.05
N GLN A 218 13.62 9.58 5.53
CA GLN A 218 13.34 9.43 6.96
C GLN A 218 13.89 8.13 7.54
N TYR A 219 14.06 7.09 6.72
CA TYR A 219 14.67 5.83 7.17
C TYR A 219 16.09 6.06 7.69
N ARG A 220 16.92 6.82 6.97
CA ARG A 220 18.25 7.21 7.42
C ARG A 220 18.23 8.03 8.72
N ILE A 221 17.24 8.88 8.89
CA ILE A 221 17.15 9.77 10.07
C ILE A 221 16.71 8.99 11.32
N TRP A 222 15.74 8.09 11.19
CA TRP A 222 15.06 7.49 12.34
C TRP A 222 15.44 6.05 12.64
N ILE A 223 15.83 5.27 11.63
CA ILE A 223 16.21 3.86 11.75
C ILE A 223 17.72 3.72 11.66
N ASN A 224 18.31 4.11 10.52
CA ASN A 224 19.76 4.15 10.25
C ASN A 224 20.49 2.84 10.61
N ASP A 225 20.03 1.75 10.01
CA ASP A 225 20.60 0.41 10.17
C ASP A 225 21.28 -0.08 8.88
N GLN A 226 21.66 -1.35 8.85
CA GLN A 226 22.28 -2.00 7.68
C GLN A 226 21.44 -1.96 6.40
N TRP A 227 20.14 -1.67 6.47
CA TRP A 227 19.22 -1.62 5.34
C TRP A 227 19.02 -0.22 4.76
N THR A 228 19.61 0.78 5.38
CA THR A 228 19.45 2.20 4.98
C THR A 228 19.83 2.39 3.51
N GLU A 229 20.95 1.83 3.08
CA GLU A 229 21.41 1.96 1.71
C GLU A 229 20.47 1.25 0.71
N LEU A 230 19.94 0.08 1.06
CA LEU A 230 18.92 -0.60 0.24
C LEU A 230 17.69 0.28 0.03
N VAL A 231 17.12 0.85 1.09
CA VAL A 231 15.92 1.67 1.04
C VAL A 231 16.13 2.89 0.13
N GLU A 232 17.28 3.56 0.24
CA GLU A 232 17.65 4.69 -0.61
C GLU A 232 17.86 4.29 -2.08
N GLN A 233 18.58 3.20 -2.33
CA GLN A 233 18.83 2.70 -3.68
C GLN A 233 17.54 2.24 -4.37
N ILE A 234 16.62 1.60 -3.67
CA ILE A 234 15.30 1.26 -4.23
C ILE A 234 14.54 2.51 -4.66
N TYR A 235 14.55 3.58 -3.86
CA TYR A 235 13.92 4.82 -4.27
C TYR A 235 14.63 5.45 -5.47
N GLU A 236 15.95 5.63 -5.40
CA GLU A 236 16.70 6.37 -6.43
C GLU A 236 16.74 5.62 -7.76
N TYR A 237 17.06 4.31 -7.75
CA TYR A 237 17.17 3.55 -8.98
C TYR A 237 15.82 3.03 -9.47
N CYS A 238 15.07 2.31 -8.62
CA CYS A 238 13.87 1.62 -9.08
C CYS A 238 12.70 2.57 -9.33
N CYS A 239 12.52 3.61 -8.49
CA CYS A 239 11.43 4.58 -8.70
C CYS A 239 11.81 5.67 -9.69
N ARG A 240 12.96 6.33 -9.49
CA ARG A 240 13.31 7.53 -10.25
C ARG A 240 14.00 7.21 -11.56
N ARG A 241 15.14 6.50 -11.49
CA ARG A 241 15.98 6.28 -12.67
C ARG A 241 15.37 5.30 -13.66
N TRP A 242 14.86 4.15 -13.17
CA TRP A 242 14.31 3.09 -14.02
C TRP A 242 12.78 3.17 -14.18
N ALA A 243 12.11 4.08 -13.51
CA ALA A 243 10.67 4.29 -13.61
C ALA A 243 9.87 2.97 -13.46
N TYR A 244 10.26 2.13 -12.50
CA TYR A 244 9.72 0.79 -12.23
C TYR A 244 9.95 -0.24 -13.35
N LEU A 245 10.75 0.05 -14.36
CA LEU A 245 11.05 -0.86 -15.45
C LEU A 245 12.33 -1.65 -15.18
N ILE A 246 12.45 -2.82 -15.80
CA ILE A 246 13.69 -3.60 -15.79
C ILE A 246 14.72 -2.86 -16.67
N PRO A 247 15.88 -2.48 -16.13
CA PRO A 247 16.89 -1.76 -16.92
C PRO A 247 17.48 -2.65 -18.00
N LYS A 248 17.92 -2.03 -19.12
CA LYS A 248 18.51 -2.75 -20.26
C LYS A 248 20.04 -2.89 -20.15
N ALA A 249 20.71 -1.91 -19.54
CA ALA A 249 22.17 -1.91 -19.42
C ALA A 249 22.65 -3.02 -18.46
N THR A 250 23.70 -3.74 -18.83
CA THR A 250 24.22 -4.89 -18.05
C THR A 250 24.56 -4.52 -16.62
N GLY A 251 25.24 -3.40 -16.39
CA GLY A 251 25.59 -2.95 -15.03
C GLY A 251 24.34 -2.62 -14.18
N ASP A 252 23.33 -1.97 -14.76
CA ASP A 252 22.08 -1.69 -14.06
C ASP A 252 21.28 -2.99 -13.75
N ARG A 253 21.35 -4.00 -14.64
CA ARG A 253 20.73 -5.33 -14.36
C ARG A 253 21.45 -6.06 -13.24
N GLN A 254 22.77 -5.98 -13.17
CA GLN A 254 23.55 -6.54 -12.06
C GLN A 254 23.20 -5.86 -10.73
N LEU A 255 23.07 -4.54 -10.74
CA LEU A 255 22.59 -3.79 -9.56
C LEU A 255 21.18 -4.22 -9.16
N LEU A 256 20.24 -4.30 -10.12
CA LEU A 256 18.87 -4.76 -9.84
C LEU A 256 18.87 -6.18 -9.23
N HIS A 257 19.65 -7.09 -9.76
CA HIS A 257 19.78 -8.45 -9.23
C HIS A 257 20.30 -8.44 -7.77
N HIS A 258 21.27 -7.55 -7.46
CA HIS A 258 21.80 -7.36 -6.11
C HIS A 258 20.71 -6.81 -5.18
N LEU A 259 19.94 -5.78 -5.59
CA LEU A 259 18.84 -5.22 -4.83
C LEU A 259 17.75 -6.26 -4.54
N CYS A 260 17.42 -7.13 -5.50
CA CYS A 260 16.48 -8.23 -5.29
C CYS A 260 16.96 -9.24 -4.24
N LYS A 261 18.28 -9.53 -4.21
CA LYS A 261 18.86 -10.38 -3.15
C LYS A 261 18.74 -9.76 -1.78
N GLN A 262 19.03 -8.47 -1.66
CA GLN A 262 18.94 -7.75 -0.40
C GLN A 262 17.47 -7.61 0.06
N ALA A 263 16.51 -7.48 -0.87
CA ALA A 263 15.09 -7.34 -0.54
C ALA A 263 14.56 -8.51 0.28
N LEU A 264 14.93 -9.76 0.00
CA LEU A 264 14.54 -10.90 0.83
C LEU A 264 15.08 -10.78 2.26
N GLY A 265 16.33 -10.36 2.41
CA GLY A 265 16.92 -10.10 3.73
C GLY A 265 16.15 -9.04 4.49
N PHE A 266 15.75 -7.97 3.81
CA PHE A 266 14.96 -6.89 4.39
C PHE A 266 13.51 -7.32 4.75
N GLU A 267 12.86 -8.13 3.93
CA GLU A 267 11.55 -8.71 4.24
C GLU A 267 11.62 -9.54 5.53
N ASN A 268 12.66 -10.36 5.68
CA ASN A 268 12.87 -11.16 6.89
C ASN A 268 13.21 -10.28 8.10
N HIS A 269 14.04 -9.25 7.94
CA HIS A 269 14.29 -8.26 9.00
C HIS A 269 12.99 -7.59 9.45
N PHE A 270 12.14 -7.18 8.52
CA PHE A 270 10.82 -6.62 8.88
C PHE A 270 9.99 -7.61 9.68
N LEU A 271 9.96 -8.89 9.31
CA LEU A 271 9.22 -9.92 10.05
C LEU A 271 9.76 -10.14 11.47
N GLU A 272 11.07 -10.01 11.68
CA GLU A 272 11.66 -10.02 13.04
C GLU A 272 11.22 -8.81 13.87
N CYS A 273 11.20 -7.61 13.27
CA CYS A 273 10.67 -6.40 13.89
C CYS A 273 9.15 -6.55 14.20
N TYR A 274 8.40 -7.11 13.27
CA TYR A 274 6.98 -7.39 13.44
C TYR A 274 6.71 -8.40 14.57
N ARG A 275 7.52 -9.47 14.65
CA ARG A 275 7.48 -10.40 15.76
C ARG A 275 7.71 -9.71 17.12
N SER A 276 8.71 -8.83 17.18
CA SER A 276 9.00 -8.06 18.39
C SER A 276 7.83 -7.13 18.77
N TYR A 277 7.23 -6.48 17.77
CA TYR A 277 6.03 -5.68 17.93
C TYR A 277 4.86 -6.50 18.49
N LEU A 278 4.62 -7.71 17.98
CA LEU A 278 3.57 -8.61 18.46
C LEU A 278 3.79 -9.02 19.93
N LEU A 279 5.01 -9.40 20.28
CA LEU A 279 5.37 -9.77 21.67
C LEU A 279 5.15 -8.61 22.65
N GLU A 280 5.35 -7.37 22.21
CA GLU A 280 5.10 -6.18 23.03
C GLU A 280 3.60 -5.89 23.15
N LYS A 281 2.87 -5.92 22.02
CA LYS A 281 1.48 -5.42 21.97
C LYS A 281 0.45 -6.45 22.40
N LEU A 282 0.67 -7.73 22.10
CA LEU A 282 -0.33 -8.77 22.33
C LEU A 282 -0.78 -8.85 23.80
N PRO A 283 0.12 -8.85 24.82
CA PRO A 283 -0.29 -8.92 26.22
C PRO A 283 -0.99 -7.65 26.73
N GLN A 284 -0.74 -6.49 26.09
CA GLN A 284 -1.18 -5.18 26.57
C GLN A 284 -2.44 -4.66 25.87
N SER A 285 -2.86 -5.32 24.78
CA SER A 285 -3.97 -4.88 23.95
C SER A 285 -5.32 -5.29 24.51
N GLN A 286 -6.37 -4.58 24.11
CA GLN A 286 -7.74 -4.95 24.41
C GLN A 286 -8.12 -6.29 23.75
N PRO A 287 -9.06 -7.07 24.29
CA PRO A 287 -9.41 -8.38 23.76
C PRO A 287 -9.75 -8.42 22.26
N PHE A 288 -10.41 -7.38 21.76
CA PHE A 288 -10.71 -7.25 20.33
C PHE A 288 -9.44 -7.13 19.48
N GLU A 289 -8.44 -6.35 19.93
CA GLU A 289 -7.17 -6.20 19.22
C GLU A 289 -6.31 -7.47 19.34
N GLN A 290 -6.31 -8.10 20.50
CA GLN A 290 -5.65 -9.40 20.71
C GLN A 290 -6.17 -10.46 19.73
N LEU A 291 -7.49 -10.52 19.54
CA LEU A 291 -8.09 -11.43 18.57
C LEU A 291 -7.60 -11.18 17.15
N GLN A 292 -7.47 -9.91 16.76
CA GLN A 292 -6.92 -9.55 15.44
C GLN A 292 -5.48 -10.04 15.30
N TYR A 293 -4.61 -9.80 16.30
CA TYR A 293 -3.23 -10.25 16.28
C TYR A 293 -3.11 -11.78 16.23
N VAL A 294 -3.91 -12.49 17.01
CA VAL A 294 -3.91 -13.97 17.02
C VAL A 294 -4.34 -14.52 15.67
N LYS A 295 -5.39 -13.98 15.04
CA LYS A 295 -5.79 -14.35 13.68
C LYS A 295 -4.68 -14.09 12.64
N GLN A 296 -3.88 -13.03 12.82
CA GLN A 296 -2.73 -12.76 11.97
C GLN A 296 -1.62 -13.79 12.15
N LEU A 297 -1.33 -14.19 13.39
CA LEU A 297 -0.38 -15.25 13.69
C LEU A 297 -0.83 -16.62 13.16
N GLY A 298 -2.12 -16.83 12.92
CA GLY A 298 -2.62 -18.01 12.21
C GLY A 298 -2.23 -18.04 10.72
N GLN A 299 -1.83 -16.92 10.15
CA GLN A 299 -1.40 -16.79 8.76
C GLN A 299 0.12 -16.67 8.59
N LEU A 300 0.85 -16.29 9.65
CA LEU A 300 2.31 -16.13 9.66
C LEU A 300 2.91 -16.98 10.77
N ILE A 301 3.63 -18.02 10.37
CA ILE A 301 4.20 -19.01 11.27
C ILE A 301 5.65 -18.64 11.58
N TYR A 302 6.01 -18.67 12.87
CA TYR A 302 7.39 -18.56 13.35
C TYR A 302 7.82 -19.91 13.96
N PRO A 303 8.41 -20.82 13.19
CA PRO A 303 8.78 -22.16 13.67
C PRO A 303 9.70 -22.08 14.88
N GLY A 304 9.43 -22.89 15.90
CA GLY A 304 10.26 -22.97 17.12
C GLY A 304 10.25 -21.72 18.01
N ASP A 305 9.38 -20.73 17.77
CA ASP A 305 9.31 -19.52 18.60
C ASP A 305 8.61 -19.75 19.95
N ARG A 306 9.40 -20.19 20.93
CA ARG A 306 8.90 -20.49 22.28
C ARG A 306 8.19 -19.30 22.94
N LYS A 307 8.63 -18.05 22.68
CA LYS A 307 8.03 -16.87 23.32
C LYS A 307 6.62 -16.61 22.79
N LEU A 308 6.45 -16.64 21.46
CA LEU A 308 5.13 -16.50 20.86
C LEU A 308 4.19 -17.66 21.24
N VAL A 309 4.72 -18.90 21.25
CA VAL A 309 3.97 -20.08 21.70
C VAL A 309 3.49 -19.90 23.15
N THR A 310 4.34 -19.44 24.07
CA THR A 310 3.95 -19.17 25.48
C THR A 310 2.82 -18.15 25.55
N VAL A 311 2.95 -17.02 24.84
CA VAL A 311 1.90 -15.98 24.82
C VAL A 311 0.58 -16.52 24.26
N LEU A 312 0.62 -17.31 23.19
CA LEU A 312 -0.57 -17.94 22.63
C LEU A 312 -1.20 -18.96 23.59
N GLN A 313 -0.39 -19.73 24.34
CA GLN A 313 -0.88 -20.66 25.37
C GLN A 313 -1.57 -19.92 26.52
N GLU A 314 -1.00 -18.80 26.98
CA GLU A 314 -1.63 -17.97 27.99
C GLU A 314 -2.98 -17.41 27.52
N LEU A 315 -3.06 -16.95 26.27
CA LEU A 315 -4.33 -16.47 25.69
C LEU A 315 -5.35 -17.58 25.47
N ALA A 316 -4.91 -18.80 25.17
CA ALA A 316 -5.77 -19.98 25.07
C ALA A 316 -6.37 -20.39 26.44
N GLN A 317 -5.68 -20.10 27.54
CA GLN A 317 -6.15 -20.41 28.90
C GLN A 317 -6.99 -19.29 29.51
N ASN A 318 -6.58 -18.05 29.32
CA ASN A 318 -7.08 -16.88 30.08
C ASN A 318 -7.89 -15.89 29.23
N GLY A 319 -7.96 -16.06 27.92
CA GLY A 319 -8.72 -15.20 27.01
C GLY A 319 -10.24 -15.35 27.16
N ASN A 320 -10.99 -14.49 26.51
CA ASN A 320 -12.41 -14.72 26.31
C ASN A 320 -12.63 -15.92 25.35
N PRO A 321 -13.82 -16.53 25.25
CA PRO A 321 -14.04 -17.75 24.47
C PRO A 321 -13.58 -17.65 22.99
N GLU A 322 -13.81 -16.52 22.35
CA GLU A 322 -13.42 -16.28 20.96
C GLU A 322 -11.90 -16.21 20.80
N LEU A 323 -11.21 -15.53 21.72
CA LEU A 323 -9.76 -15.41 21.75
C LEU A 323 -9.09 -16.75 22.09
N GLN A 324 -9.65 -17.51 23.05
CA GLN A 324 -9.18 -18.86 23.38
C GLN A 324 -9.24 -19.78 22.17
N GLN A 325 -10.38 -19.81 21.48
CA GLN A 325 -10.56 -20.62 20.28
C GLN A 325 -9.55 -20.24 19.17
N ALA A 326 -9.36 -18.94 18.92
CA ALA A 326 -8.42 -18.47 17.92
C ALA A 326 -6.96 -18.82 18.28
N ALA A 327 -6.59 -18.71 19.57
CA ALA A 327 -5.24 -19.06 20.04
C ALA A 327 -4.96 -20.55 19.90
N VAL A 328 -5.93 -21.41 20.28
CA VAL A 328 -5.82 -22.88 20.10
C VAL A 328 -5.64 -23.24 18.61
N GLN A 329 -6.49 -22.69 17.74
CA GLN A 329 -6.39 -22.93 16.29
C GLN A 329 -5.03 -22.48 15.73
N THR A 330 -4.50 -21.36 16.19
CA THR A 330 -3.19 -20.87 15.75
C THR A 330 -2.06 -21.80 16.21
N LEU A 331 -2.11 -22.28 17.45
CA LEU A 331 -1.12 -23.25 17.97
C LEU A 331 -1.15 -24.58 17.21
N GLU A 332 -2.34 -25.09 16.89
CA GLU A 332 -2.50 -26.32 16.09
C GLU A 332 -1.91 -26.16 14.67
N LEU A 333 -2.11 -24.99 14.06
CA LEU A 333 -1.54 -24.69 12.75
C LEU A 333 -0.01 -24.65 12.78
N TRP A 334 0.57 -24.07 13.84
CA TRP A 334 2.03 -24.01 14.00
C TRP A 334 2.65 -25.38 14.23
N GLN A 335 2.02 -26.24 15.03
CA GLN A 335 2.48 -27.61 15.28
C GLN A 335 2.49 -28.49 14.03
N LYS A 336 1.57 -28.25 13.08
CA LYS A 336 1.52 -28.98 11.79
C LYS A 336 2.60 -28.54 10.80
N SER A 337 3.27 -27.46 11.09
CA SER A 337 4.26 -26.83 10.20
C SER A 337 5.72 -27.06 10.64
N GLU A 338 5.90 -27.67 11.84
CA GLU A 338 7.17 -28.22 12.33
C GLU A 338 7.37 -29.66 11.79
#